data_3ae6311d15fa6025c9b2a3eb3ffdb718
#
_entry.id   3ae6311d15fa6025c9b2a3eb3ffdb718
#
_cell.length_a   1.000
_cell.length_b   1.000
_cell.length_c   1.000
_cell.angle_alpha   90.00
_cell.angle_beta   90.00
_cell.angle_gamma   90.00
#
_symmetry.space_group_name_H-M   'P 1'
#
loop_
_entity.id
_entity.type
_entity.pdbx_description
1 polymer ?
#
loop_
_entity_poly.entity_id
_entity_poly.type
_entity_poly.pdbx_seq_one_letter_code
_entity_poly.pdbx_strand_id
1 'polypeptide(L)'
;MATIAESRTQFTRLPHPSPVADAVRAEIVANPGFGSRFTDHMVTIDWSEEAGWHNPVVAPYGPIPLDPAASVLHYAQEIFEGLKAYR
;
A
#
# COMPACT_ATOMS: atom_id res chain seq x y z
N MET A 1 23.77 15.48 16.44
CA MET A 1 22.40 14.95 16.64
C MET A 1 21.83 14.50 15.30
N ALA A 2 21.39 13.27 15.24
CA ALA A 2 20.77 12.77 14.03
C ALA A 2 19.44 13.48 13.78
N THR A 3 19.14 13.79 12.55
CA THR A 3 17.86 14.38 12.17
C THR A 3 16.92 13.28 11.70
N ILE A 4 15.61 13.54 11.76
CA ILE A 4 14.59 12.61 11.28
C ILE A 4 14.81 12.30 9.79
N ALA A 5 15.32 13.26 9.02
CA ALA A 5 15.57 13.08 7.60
C ALA A 5 16.56 11.95 7.30
N GLU A 6 17.47 11.65 8.21
CA GLU A 6 18.47 10.59 8.06
C GLU A 6 17.87 9.19 8.25
N SER A 7 16.65 9.11 8.83
CA SER A 7 15.98 7.86 9.13
C SER A 7 14.92 7.50 8.09
N ARG A 8 14.99 8.09 6.90
CA ARG A 8 13.98 7.85 5.87
C ARG A 8 13.99 6.39 5.42
N THR A 9 12.81 5.79 5.44
CA THR A 9 12.61 4.46 4.91
C THR A 9 12.75 4.48 3.39
N GLN A 10 13.53 3.56 2.86
CA GLN A 10 13.70 3.39 1.43
C GLN A 10 12.73 2.33 0.93
N PHE A 11 11.84 2.72 0.03
CA PHE A 11 10.87 1.81 -0.57
C PHE A 11 11.40 1.23 -1.87
N THR A 12 11.28 -0.08 -2.03
CA THR A 12 11.46 -0.72 -3.32
C THR A 12 10.24 -0.44 -4.17
N ARG A 13 10.44 0.03 -5.40
CA ARG A 13 9.35 0.34 -6.32
C ARG A 13 9.34 -0.64 -7.47
N LEU A 14 8.24 -1.34 -7.63
CA LEU A 14 8.01 -2.27 -8.73
C LEU A 14 7.03 -1.62 -9.71
N PRO A 15 7.42 -1.42 -10.99
CA PRO A 15 6.54 -0.78 -11.95
C PRO A 15 5.33 -1.66 -12.25
N HIS A 16 4.19 -1.01 -12.47
CA HIS A 16 2.99 -1.72 -12.92
C HIS A 16 3.15 -2.07 -14.41
N PRO A 17 2.93 -3.33 -14.82
CA PRO A 17 3.07 -3.72 -16.22
C PRO A 17 2.01 -3.10 -17.14
N SER A 18 0.89 -2.69 -16.59
CA SER A 18 -0.23 -2.14 -17.37
C SER A 18 -1.00 -1.07 -16.56
N PRO A 19 -0.37 0.09 -16.28
CA PRO A 19 -1.05 1.14 -15.54
C PRO A 19 -2.21 1.72 -16.34
N VAL A 20 -3.23 2.23 -15.66
CA VAL A 20 -4.34 2.87 -16.36
C VAL A 20 -3.84 4.13 -17.08
N ALA A 21 -4.47 4.45 -18.21
CA ALA A 21 -4.17 5.66 -18.95
C ALA A 21 -4.49 6.91 -18.11
N ASP A 22 -3.78 8.01 -18.36
CA ASP A 22 -3.95 9.26 -17.61
C ASP A 22 -5.39 9.76 -17.63
N ALA A 23 -6.07 9.64 -18.77
CA ALA A 23 -7.47 10.06 -18.88
C ALA A 23 -8.39 9.23 -17.98
N VAL A 24 -8.15 7.93 -17.89
CA VAL A 24 -8.93 7.04 -17.02
C VAL A 24 -8.64 7.35 -15.55
N ARG A 25 -7.39 7.60 -15.22
CA ARG A 25 -7.01 7.99 -13.85
C ARG A 25 -7.68 9.30 -13.44
N ALA A 26 -7.71 10.28 -14.32
CA ALA A 26 -8.37 11.55 -14.06
C ALA A 26 -9.87 11.36 -13.79
N GLU A 27 -10.52 10.48 -14.54
CA GLU A 27 -11.93 10.16 -14.37
C GLU A 27 -12.18 9.50 -13.00
N ILE A 28 -11.32 8.55 -12.61
CA ILE A 28 -11.43 7.87 -11.32
C ILE A 28 -11.25 8.87 -10.17
N VAL A 29 -10.25 9.75 -10.26
CA VAL A 29 -9.98 10.75 -9.23
C VAL A 29 -11.12 11.75 -9.11
N ALA A 30 -11.76 12.09 -10.21
CA ALA A 30 -12.91 13.02 -10.21
C ALA A 30 -14.13 12.42 -9.52
N ASN A 31 -14.32 11.11 -9.58
CA ASN A 31 -15.46 10.42 -8.99
C ASN A 31 -15.06 9.02 -8.48
N PRO A 32 -14.30 8.95 -7.39
CA PRO A 32 -13.71 7.68 -6.94
C PRO A 32 -14.72 6.69 -6.35
N GLY A 33 -15.89 7.16 -5.87
CA GLY A 33 -16.80 6.30 -5.15
C GLY A 33 -16.24 5.88 -3.80
N PHE A 34 -16.77 4.81 -3.25
CA PHE A 34 -16.28 4.25 -1.98
C PHE A 34 -16.16 2.73 -2.12
N GLY A 35 -14.90 2.25 -2.03
CA GLY A 35 -14.62 0.81 -2.06
C GLY A 35 -14.85 0.13 -3.41
N SER A 36 -14.99 0.87 -4.50
CA SER A 36 -15.29 0.32 -5.81
C SER A 36 -14.19 0.54 -6.86
N ARG A 37 -13.29 1.48 -6.62
CA ARG A 37 -12.20 1.80 -7.54
C ARG A 37 -10.90 1.85 -6.77
N PHE A 38 -9.85 1.25 -7.32
CA PHE A 38 -8.58 1.07 -6.65
C PHE A 38 -7.43 1.62 -7.50
N THR A 39 -6.28 1.79 -6.86
CA THR A 39 -5.09 2.35 -7.50
C THR A 39 -4.33 1.28 -8.27
N ASP A 40 -3.43 1.74 -9.16
CA ASP A 40 -2.51 0.84 -9.87
C ASP A 40 -1.57 0.12 -8.92
N HIS A 41 -1.21 0.77 -7.82
CA HIS A 41 -0.20 0.26 -6.89
C HIS A 41 -0.75 0.12 -5.47
N MET A 42 -0.11 -0.70 -4.71
CA MET A 42 -0.33 -0.82 -3.27
C MET A 42 1.00 -0.80 -2.54
N VAL A 43 0.95 -0.48 -1.26
CA VAL A 43 2.14 -0.49 -0.40
C VAL A 43 2.04 -1.65 0.55
N THR A 44 3.13 -2.42 0.65
CA THR A 44 3.25 -3.48 1.64
C THR A 44 4.50 -3.25 2.48
N ILE A 45 4.40 -3.50 3.76
CA ILE A 45 5.52 -3.45 4.70
C ILE A 45 5.36 -4.64 5.63
N ASP A 46 6.38 -5.47 5.69
CA ASP A 46 6.35 -6.65 6.53
C ASP A 46 6.75 -6.30 7.95
N TRP A 47 6.27 -7.09 8.90
CA TRP A 47 6.69 -6.99 10.29
C TRP A 47 7.01 -8.38 10.82
N SER A 48 8.12 -8.47 11.52
CA SER A 48 8.47 -9.66 12.28
C SER A 48 9.10 -9.26 13.61
N GLU A 49 9.05 -10.16 14.57
CA GLU A 49 9.62 -9.90 15.87
C GLU A 49 11.13 -9.67 15.78
N GLU A 50 11.81 -10.41 14.90
CA GLU A 50 13.27 -10.32 14.73
C GLU A 50 13.70 -9.04 14.01
N ALA A 51 13.00 -8.66 12.96
CA ALA A 51 13.41 -7.56 12.09
C ALA A 51 12.61 -6.27 12.30
N GLY A 52 11.49 -6.33 13.02
CA GLY A 52 10.57 -5.20 13.11
C GLY A 52 9.91 -4.92 11.76
N TRP A 53 9.64 -3.67 11.46
CA TRP A 53 9.13 -3.26 10.16
C TRP A 53 10.24 -3.35 9.13
N HIS A 54 10.00 -4.09 8.06
CA HIS A 54 11.00 -4.32 7.03
C HIS A 54 10.34 -4.55 5.67
N ASN A 55 11.17 -4.62 4.63
CA ASN A 55 10.76 -4.90 3.25
C ASN A 55 9.62 -4.00 2.77
N PRO A 56 9.76 -2.66 2.83
CA PRO A 56 8.73 -1.76 2.33
C PRO A 56 8.74 -1.74 0.80
N VAL A 57 7.59 -2.00 0.19
CA VAL A 57 7.47 -2.14 -1.26
C VAL A 57 6.25 -1.37 -1.77
N VAL A 58 6.43 -0.63 -2.85
CA VAL A 58 5.34 -0.12 -3.67
C VAL A 58 5.24 -1.06 -4.87
N ALA A 59 4.17 -1.83 -4.94
CA ALA A 59 4.01 -2.90 -5.92
C ALA A 59 2.70 -2.74 -6.69
N PRO A 60 2.55 -3.38 -7.85
CA PRO A 60 1.26 -3.43 -8.53
C PRO A 60 0.17 -3.98 -7.61
N TYR A 61 -1.00 -3.35 -7.66
CA TYR A 61 -2.16 -3.82 -6.91
C TYR A 61 -2.52 -5.25 -7.31
N GLY A 62 -2.76 -6.10 -6.34
CA GLY A 62 -3.10 -7.49 -6.60
C GLY A 62 -3.34 -8.28 -5.32
N PRO A 63 -3.52 -9.58 -5.44
CA PRO A 63 -3.76 -10.45 -4.28
C PRO A 63 -2.60 -10.42 -3.29
N ILE A 64 -2.94 -10.54 -2.02
CA ILE A 64 -1.98 -10.68 -0.93
C ILE A 64 -1.99 -12.16 -0.53
N PRO A 65 -0.85 -12.87 -0.64
CA PRO A 65 -0.79 -14.25 -0.18
C PRO A 65 -0.79 -14.29 1.36
N LEU A 66 -1.74 -15.00 1.92
CA LEU A 66 -1.87 -15.16 3.37
C LEU A 66 -1.93 -16.63 3.73
N ASP A 67 -1.27 -16.99 4.82
CA ASP A 67 -1.45 -18.31 5.42
C ASP A 67 -2.92 -18.43 5.86
N PRO A 68 -3.56 -19.60 5.66
CA PRO A 68 -4.95 -19.80 6.11
C PRO A 68 -5.16 -19.57 7.60
N ALA A 69 -4.11 -19.65 8.41
CA ALA A 69 -4.15 -19.40 9.84
C ALA A 69 -3.91 -17.94 10.21
N ALA A 70 -3.73 -17.05 9.23
CA ALA A 70 -3.44 -15.64 9.52
C ALA A 70 -4.52 -15.01 10.39
N SER A 71 -4.10 -14.24 11.39
CA SER A 71 -5.01 -13.65 12.38
C SER A 71 -6.05 -12.73 11.76
N VAL A 72 -5.73 -12.07 10.67
CA VAL A 72 -6.70 -11.20 9.99
C VAL A 72 -7.92 -11.97 9.52
N LEU A 73 -7.76 -13.24 9.15
CA LEU A 73 -8.86 -14.08 8.65
C LEU A 73 -9.77 -14.61 9.76
N HIS A 74 -9.28 -14.68 11.00
CA HIS A 74 -10.01 -15.33 12.09
C HIS A 74 -10.34 -14.40 13.25
N TYR A 75 -9.48 -13.41 13.48
CA TYR A 75 -9.60 -12.52 14.62
C TYR A 75 -9.69 -11.06 14.23
N ALA A 76 -9.87 -10.78 12.94
CA ALA A 76 -9.97 -9.40 12.41
C ALA A 76 -8.84 -8.50 12.93
N GLN A 77 -7.59 -9.00 12.91
CA GLN A 77 -6.42 -8.23 13.29
C GLN A 77 -6.09 -7.24 12.19
N GLU A 78 -6.85 -6.15 12.15
CA GLU A 78 -6.72 -5.14 11.11
C GLU A 78 -7.17 -3.77 11.63
N ILE A 79 -6.76 -2.72 10.92
CA ILE A 79 -7.23 -1.35 11.18
C ILE A 79 -7.68 -0.73 9.86
N PHE A 80 -8.49 0.32 9.97
CA PHE A 80 -8.87 1.14 8.82
C PHE A 80 -8.37 2.56 9.05
N GLU A 81 -7.69 3.11 8.04
CA GLU A 81 -7.20 4.47 8.03
C GLU A 81 -7.47 5.13 6.67
N GLY A 82 -7.60 6.44 6.68
CA GLY A 82 -7.80 7.21 5.48
C GLY A 82 -6.83 8.37 5.38
N LEU A 83 -6.27 8.55 4.18
CA LEU A 83 -5.37 9.65 3.88
C LEU A 83 -5.84 10.34 2.60
N LYS A 84 -5.60 11.64 2.53
CA LYS A 84 -5.81 12.40 1.31
C LYS A 84 -4.60 13.30 1.06
N ALA A 85 -4.16 13.33 -0.19
CA ALA A 85 -3.11 14.25 -0.64
C ALA A 85 -3.77 15.38 -1.41
N TYR A 86 -3.43 16.61 -1.06
CA TYR A 86 -3.92 17.81 -1.72
C TYR A 86 -2.77 18.53 -2.40
N ARG A 87 -3.07 19.23 -3.48
CA ARG A 87 -2.13 20.12 -4.13
C ARG A 87 -2.34 21.55 -3.66
#